data_3edf152cd37c4866e4d23b2a90609fb6
#
_entry.id   3edf152cd37c4866e4d23b2a90609fb6
#
_cell.length_a   1.000
_cell.length_b   1.000
_cell.length_c   1.000
_cell.angle_alpha   90.00
_cell.angle_beta   90.00
_cell.angle_gamma   90.00
#
_symmetry.space_group_name_H-M   'P 1'
#
loop_
_entity.id
_entity.type
_entity.pdbx_description
1 polymer ?
#
loop_
_entity_poly.entity_id
_entity_poly.type
_entity_poly.pdbx_seq_one_letter_code
_entity_poly.pdbx_strand_id
1 'polypeptide(L)'
;MKLSAISQLLVGAIGPQQFISECSFELAERRELVGADGRVLKRGGVIPVRVSDDCAVQVSRQGVGILCQHFVRGDLGAVELSYIADALQLAEEVSWEDDDVAEWVAEFTDPEINGVFTTSRAAEIASRVA
;
A
#
# COMPACT_ATOMS: atom_id res chain seq x y z
N MET A 1 4.30 11.13 -1.03
CA MET A 1 4.81 9.94 -0.29
C MET A 1 6.21 9.62 -0.80
N LYS A 2 7.18 9.53 0.08
CA LYS A 2 8.56 9.22 -0.29
C LYS A 2 8.75 7.72 -0.38
N LEU A 3 9.46 7.26 -1.41
CA LEU A 3 9.82 5.85 -1.52
C LEU A 3 10.67 5.38 -0.34
N SER A 4 11.51 6.27 0.22
CA SER A 4 12.30 5.94 1.41
C SER A 4 11.42 5.60 2.62
N ALA A 5 10.30 6.30 2.80
CA ALA A 5 9.36 6.00 3.87
C ALA A 5 8.72 4.62 3.67
N ILE A 6 8.31 4.32 2.43
CA ILE A 6 7.75 3.01 2.10
C ILE A 6 8.81 1.92 2.33
N SER A 7 10.04 2.13 1.89
CA SER A 7 11.13 1.19 2.07
C SER A 7 11.36 0.86 3.55
N GLN A 8 11.38 1.88 4.40
CA GLN A 8 11.56 1.71 5.84
C GLN A 8 10.40 0.93 6.47
N LEU A 9 9.17 1.16 6.00
CA LEU A 9 8.01 0.41 6.46
C LEU A 9 8.12 -1.06 6.04
N LEU A 10 8.51 -1.33 4.80
CA LEU A 10 8.61 -2.69 4.25
C LEU A 10 9.67 -3.55 4.95
N VAL A 11 10.69 -2.95 5.52
CA VAL A 11 11.74 -3.68 6.26
C VAL A 11 11.55 -3.61 7.78
N GLY A 12 10.49 -2.97 8.23
CA GLY A 12 10.20 -2.85 9.67
C GLY A 12 11.07 -1.82 10.39
N ALA A 13 11.78 -0.95 9.67
CA ALA A 13 12.62 0.09 10.27
C ALA A 13 11.78 1.19 10.93
N ILE A 14 10.58 1.45 10.41
CA ILE A 14 9.58 2.30 11.04
C ILE A 14 8.26 1.53 11.18
N GLY A 15 7.48 1.90 12.19
CA GLY A 15 6.15 1.35 12.39
C GLY A 15 5.09 2.06 11.57
N PRO A 16 3.87 1.51 11.53
CA PRO A 16 2.77 2.08 10.75
C PRO A 16 2.36 3.48 11.22
N GLN A 17 2.42 3.76 12.52
CA GLN A 17 2.05 5.08 13.06
C GLN A 17 3.01 6.16 12.60
N GLN A 18 4.31 5.89 12.62
CA GLN A 18 5.31 6.83 12.11
C GLN A 18 5.14 7.05 10.62
N PHE A 19 4.90 5.97 9.86
CA PHE A 19 4.66 6.05 8.42
C PHE A 19 3.47 6.95 8.11
N ILE A 20 2.34 6.72 8.78
CA ILE A 20 1.12 7.53 8.59
C ILE A 20 1.39 9.00 8.93
N SER A 21 2.14 9.26 10.00
CA SER A 21 2.51 10.62 10.41
C SER A 21 3.34 11.33 9.33
N GLU A 22 4.29 10.63 8.72
CA GLU A 22 5.15 11.19 7.66
C GLU A 22 4.39 11.47 6.36
N CYS A 23 3.31 10.73 6.10
CA CYS A 23 2.49 10.84 4.88
C CYS A 23 1.10 11.43 5.17
N SER A 24 0.93 12.15 6.27
CA SER A 24 -0.38 12.60 6.73
C SER A 24 -1.12 13.49 5.72
N PHE A 25 -0.40 14.34 5.01
CA PHE A 25 -1.00 15.23 4.01
C PHE A 25 -1.61 14.43 2.86
N GLU A 26 -0.82 13.54 2.26
CA GLU A 26 -1.26 12.73 1.11
C GLU A 26 -2.40 11.79 1.50
N LEU A 27 -2.32 11.20 2.67
CA LEU A 27 -3.35 10.29 3.14
C LEU A 27 -4.66 11.02 3.47
N ALA A 28 -4.58 12.23 4.04
CA ALA A 28 -5.77 13.05 4.26
C ALA A 28 -6.46 13.42 2.96
N GLU A 29 -5.66 13.82 1.94
CA GLU A 29 -6.18 14.12 0.61
C GLU A 29 -6.90 12.91 0.01
N ARG A 30 -6.31 11.72 0.13
CA ARG A 30 -6.92 10.49 -0.39
C ARG A 30 -8.20 10.13 0.34
N ARG A 31 -8.26 10.32 1.66
CA ARG A 31 -9.47 10.01 2.46
C ARG A 31 -10.69 10.85 2.07
N GLU A 32 -10.48 12.01 1.47
CA GLU A 32 -11.56 12.82 0.93
C GLU A 32 -12.14 12.23 -0.37
N LEU A 33 -11.39 11.39 -1.07
CA LEU A 33 -11.72 10.87 -2.39
C LEU A 33 -12.11 9.39 -2.38
N VAL A 34 -11.74 8.65 -1.36
CA VAL A 34 -12.05 7.22 -1.24
C VAL A 34 -12.67 6.93 0.13
N GLY A 35 -13.52 5.90 0.17
CA GLY A 35 -14.10 5.41 1.42
C GLY A 35 -13.10 4.58 2.22
N ALA A 36 -13.51 4.21 3.45
CA ALA A 36 -12.68 3.40 4.35
C ALA A 36 -12.34 2.02 3.75
N ASP A 37 -13.12 1.51 2.80
CA ASP A 37 -12.87 0.26 2.08
C ASP A 37 -12.00 0.44 0.83
N GLY A 38 -11.53 1.65 0.57
CA GLY A 38 -10.69 1.98 -0.59
C GLY A 38 -11.46 2.30 -1.87
N ARG A 39 -12.79 2.22 -1.86
CA ARG A 39 -13.60 2.53 -3.05
C ARG A 39 -13.68 4.02 -3.29
N VAL A 40 -13.65 4.41 -4.58
CA VAL A 40 -13.78 5.80 -4.99
C VAL A 40 -15.18 6.31 -4.62
N LEU A 41 -15.25 7.43 -3.89
CA LEU A 41 -16.52 8.02 -3.45
C LEU A 41 -17.25 8.75 -4.57
N LYS A 42 -16.50 9.25 -5.57
CA LYS A 42 -17.07 10.04 -6.67
C LYS A 42 -16.60 9.49 -8.00
N ARG A 43 -17.53 9.02 -8.83
CA ARG A 43 -17.23 8.50 -10.18
C ARG A 43 -16.58 9.57 -11.05
N GLY A 44 -15.60 9.15 -11.85
CA GLY A 44 -14.91 10.02 -12.80
C GLY A 44 -13.92 10.96 -12.15
N GLY A 45 -13.71 10.88 -10.85
CA GLY A 45 -12.69 11.66 -10.17
C GLY A 45 -11.29 11.09 -10.42
N VAL A 46 -10.32 11.99 -10.56
CA VAL A 46 -8.89 11.61 -10.59
C VAL A 46 -8.41 11.57 -9.16
N ILE A 47 -7.84 10.44 -8.73
CA ILE A 47 -7.24 10.31 -7.41
C ILE A 47 -5.75 10.62 -7.57
N PRO A 48 -5.26 11.75 -7.01
CA PRO A 48 -3.85 12.08 -7.14
C PRO A 48 -2.98 11.11 -6.33
N VAL A 49 -1.85 10.70 -6.93
CA VAL A 49 -0.82 9.92 -6.27
C VAL A 49 0.47 10.73 -6.34
N ARG A 50 0.99 11.09 -5.18
CA ARG A 50 2.19 11.91 -5.06
C ARG A 50 3.33 11.02 -4.59
N VAL A 51 4.29 10.77 -5.46
CA VAL A 51 5.44 9.90 -5.19
C VAL A 51 6.72 10.67 -5.39
N SER A 52 7.63 10.55 -4.43
CA SER A 52 9.00 11.05 -4.56
C SER A 52 9.95 9.86 -4.67
N ASP A 53 10.60 9.72 -5.82
CA ASP A 53 11.58 8.67 -6.10
C ASP A 53 12.94 9.04 -5.49
N ASP A 54 12.98 9.14 -4.16
CA ASP A 54 14.18 9.54 -3.42
C ASP A 54 15.15 8.39 -3.11
N CYS A 55 14.78 7.17 -3.43
CA CYS A 55 15.66 6.00 -3.36
C CYS A 55 15.09 4.86 -4.20
N ALA A 56 15.91 3.85 -4.47
CA ALA A 56 15.45 2.61 -5.10
C ALA A 56 14.82 1.71 -4.03
N VAL A 57 13.77 0.99 -4.40
CA VAL A 57 13.05 0.07 -3.51
C VAL A 57 12.88 -1.27 -4.20
N GLN A 58 13.24 -2.34 -3.51
CA GLN A 58 12.84 -3.69 -3.90
C GLN A 58 11.71 -4.14 -2.99
N VAL A 59 10.58 -4.48 -3.58
CA VAL A 59 9.45 -5.04 -2.84
C VAL A 59 9.64 -6.55 -2.73
N SER A 60 9.86 -7.01 -1.50
CA SER A 60 10.12 -8.41 -1.19
C SER A 60 8.84 -9.09 -0.69
N ARG A 61 8.87 -10.44 -0.68
CA ARG A 61 7.83 -11.24 -0.03
C ARG A 61 7.65 -10.84 1.41
N GLN A 62 8.77 -10.67 2.13
CA GLN A 62 8.74 -10.25 3.52
C GLN A 62 8.06 -8.89 3.69
N GLY A 63 8.35 -7.93 2.80
CA GLY A 63 7.73 -6.61 2.84
C GLY A 63 6.22 -6.68 2.64
N VAL A 64 5.75 -7.49 1.69
CA VAL A 64 4.31 -7.71 1.49
C VAL A 64 3.69 -8.34 2.74
N GLY A 65 4.37 -9.30 3.34
CA GLY A 65 3.91 -9.92 4.59
C GLY A 65 3.74 -8.91 5.72
N ILE A 66 4.67 -7.98 5.86
CA ILE A 66 4.60 -6.90 6.84
C ILE A 66 3.36 -6.01 6.59
N LEU A 67 3.13 -5.62 5.35
CA LEU A 67 1.94 -4.83 4.99
C LEU A 67 0.65 -5.56 5.32
N CYS A 68 0.57 -6.84 4.96
CA CYS A 68 -0.60 -7.66 5.25
C CYS A 68 -0.85 -7.82 6.76
N GLN A 69 0.20 -8.01 7.54
CA GLN A 69 0.09 -8.10 9.00
C GLN A 69 -0.43 -6.80 9.61
N HIS A 70 0.07 -5.65 9.16
CA HIS A 70 -0.44 -4.35 9.62
C HIS A 70 -1.91 -4.17 9.25
N PHE A 71 -2.31 -4.61 8.08
CA PHE A 71 -3.70 -4.55 7.65
C PHE A 71 -4.60 -5.43 8.52
N VAL A 72 -4.19 -6.67 8.80
CA VAL A 72 -4.93 -7.59 9.67
C VAL A 72 -5.09 -7.04 11.08
N ARG A 73 -4.06 -6.36 11.60
CA ARG A 73 -4.09 -5.75 12.93
C ARG A 73 -4.90 -4.46 12.99
N GLY A 74 -5.24 -3.88 11.84
CA GLY A 74 -5.91 -2.59 11.76
C GLY A 74 -4.97 -1.38 11.89
N ASP A 75 -3.66 -1.61 11.88
CA ASP A 75 -2.65 -0.53 11.93
C ASP A 75 -2.58 0.26 10.64
N LEU A 76 -2.85 -0.41 9.51
CA LEU A 76 -3.02 0.20 8.20
C LEU A 76 -4.39 -0.17 7.67
N GLY A 77 -5.15 0.82 7.20
CA GLY A 77 -6.44 0.59 6.56
C GLY A 77 -6.32 0.45 5.04
N ALA A 78 -7.45 0.26 4.38
CA ALA A 78 -7.51 0.13 2.92
C ALA A 78 -7.01 1.40 2.22
N VAL A 79 -7.24 2.57 2.80
CA VAL A 79 -6.78 3.85 2.24
C VAL A 79 -5.26 3.90 2.16
N GLU A 80 -4.60 3.60 3.28
CA GLU A 80 -3.14 3.62 3.37
C GLU A 80 -2.53 2.55 2.48
N LEU A 81 -3.07 1.34 2.53
CA LEU A 81 -2.55 0.21 1.76
C LEU A 81 -2.69 0.46 0.25
N SER A 82 -3.83 0.99 -0.19
CA SER A 82 -4.04 1.30 -1.61
C SER A 82 -3.13 2.44 -2.09
N TYR A 83 -2.87 3.43 -1.25
CA TYR A 83 -1.94 4.50 -1.60
C TYR A 83 -0.51 3.95 -1.78
N ILE A 84 -0.06 3.11 -0.85
CA ILE A 84 1.24 2.46 -0.95
C ILE A 84 1.35 1.68 -2.27
N ALA A 85 0.32 0.89 -2.59
CA ALA A 85 0.30 0.11 -3.82
C ALA A 85 0.36 0.98 -5.07
N ASP A 86 -0.43 2.04 -5.12
CA ASP A 86 -0.42 2.98 -6.25
C ASP A 86 0.93 3.67 -6.38
N ALA A 87 1.53 4.09 -5.27
CA ALA A 87 2.84 4.71 -5.27
C ALA A 87 3.92 3.78 -5.80
N LEU A 88 3.91 2.52 -5.35
CA LEU A 88 4.88 1.51 -5.81
C LEU A 88 4.71 1.18 -7.30
N GLN A 89 3.49 1.19 -7.80
CA GLN A 89 3.22 0.91 -9.22
C GLN A 89 3.55 2.11 -10.11
N LEU A 90 3.43 3.32 -9.61
CA LEU A 90 3.69 4.54 -10.37
C LEU A 90 5.18 4.90 -10.40
N ALA A 91 5.93 4.59 -9.35
CA ALA A 91 7.33 4.97 -9.21
C ALA A 91 8.22 4.20 -10.17
N GLU A 92 9.31 4.85 -10.63
CA GLU A 92 10.24 4.26 -11.60
C GLU A 92 11.31 3.41 -10.93
N GLU A 93 11.72 3.76 -9.71
CA GLU A 93 12.82 3.12 -8.99
C GLU A 93 12.36 1.95 -8.11
N VAL A 94 11.35 1.21 -8.58
CA VAL A 94 10.80 0.06 -7.86
C VAL A 94 11.06 -1.23 -8.65
N SER A 95 11.56 -2.25 -7.95
CA SER A 95 11.67 -3.60 -8.48
C SER A 95 10.91 -4.58 -7.58
N TRP A 96 10.55 -5.72 -8.14
CA TRP A 96 9.76 -6.75 -7.49
C TRP A 96 10.61 -8.01 -7.33
N GLU A 97 10.56 -8.65 -6.16
CA GLU A 97 11.31 -9.88 -5.93
C GLU A 97 10.90 -10.98 -6.91
N ASP A 98 9.60 -11.09 -7.16
CA ASP A 98 9.04 -12.03 -8.13
C ASP A 98 7.65 -11.56 -8.59
N ASP A 99 7.05 -12.30 -9.54
CA ASP A 99 5.75 -11.95 -10.10
C ASP A 99 4.61 -12.04 -9.09
N ASP A 100 4.69 -12.99 -8.14
CA ASP A 100 3.67 -13.13 -7.10
C ASP A 100 3.60 -11.86 -6.24
N VAL A 101 4.75 -11.29 -5.89
CA VAL A 101 4.84 -10.06 -5.11
C VAL A 101 4.13 -8.92 -5.83
N ALA A 102 4.39 -8.76 -7.11
CA ALA A 102 3.76 -7.72 -7.92
C ALA A 102 2.23 -7.92 -7.99
N GLU A 103 1.78 -9.15 -8.16
CA GLU A 103 0.36 -9.48 -8.20
C GLU A 103 -0.35 -9.21 -6.87
N TRP A 104 0.29 -9.56 -5.75
CA TRP A 104 -0.28 -9.30 -4.42
C TRP A 104 -0.42 -7.80 -4.15
N VAL A 105 0.58 -7.01 -4.50
CA VAL A 105 0.50 -5.55 -4.32
C VAL A 105 -0.61 -4.97 -5.19
N ALA A 106 -0.81 -5.49 -6.39
CA ALA A 106 -1.90 -5.05 -7.26
C ALA A 106 -3.29 -5.29 -6.64
N GLU A 107 -3.44 -6.32 -5.80
CA GLU A 107 -4.70 -6.58 -5.09
C GLU A 107 -5.03 -5.52 -4.04
N PHE A 108 -4.06 -4.75 -3.57
CA PHE A 108 -4.29 -3.72 -2.54
C PHE A 108 -5.02 -2.49 -3.07
N THR A 109 -5.14 -2.36 -4.37
CA THR A 109 -5.73 -1.21 -5.03
C THR A 109 -6.83 -1.66 -6.00
N ASP A 110 -7.53 -0.70 -6.62
CA ASP A 110 -8.58 -0.91 -7.60
C ASP A 110 -9.68 -1.88 -7.14
N PRO A 111 -10.38 -1.58 -6.04
CA PRO A 111 -11.45 -2.49 -5.56
C PRO A 111 -12.59 -2.64 -6.56
N GLU A 112 -12.71 -1.73 -7.53
CA GLU A 112 -13.69 -1.84 -8.63
C GLU A 112 -13.36 -3.03 -9.55
N ILE A 113 -12.08 -3.39 -9.67
CA ILE A 113 -11.61 -4.49 -10.51
C ILE A 113 -11.38 -5.75 -9.67
N ASN A 114 -10.68 -5.61 -8.53
CA ASN A 114 -10.22 -6.72 -7.71
C ASN A 114 -11.16 -7.08 -6.57
N GLY A 115 -12.20 -6.28 -6.34
CA GLY A 115 -13.02 -6.36 -5.13
C GLY A 115 -12.32 -5.75 -3.92
N VAL A 116 -13.07 -5.55 -2.84
CA VAL A 116 -12.53 -4.99 -1.61
C VAL A 116 -11.51 -5.95 -1.00
N PHE A 117 -10.33 -5.44 -0.70
CA PHE A 117 -9.28 -6.24 -0.05
C PHE A 117 -9.70 -6.53 1.39
N THR A 118 -9.66 -7.81 1.78
CA THR A 118 -10.18 -8.27 3.07
C THR A 118 -9.06 -8.73 4.01
N THR A 119 -9.35 -8.75 5.30
CA THR A 119 -8.41 -9.30 6.30
C THR A 119 -8.16 -10.78 6.07
N SER A 120 -9.16 -11.53 5.58
CA SER A 120 -9.00 -12.93 5.22
C SER A 120 -7.99 -13.10 4.08
N ARG A 121 -8.06 -12.26 3.06
CA ARG A 121 -7.10 -12.31 1.95
C ARG A 121 -5.71 -11.89 2.42
N ALA A 122 -5.62 -10.86 3.25
CA ALA A 122 -4.34 -10.42 3.82
C ALA A 122 -3.67 -11.54 4.64
N ALA A 123 -4.44 -12.25 5.46
CA ALA A 123 -3.92 -13.37 6.24
C ALA A 123 -3.46 -14.52 5.34
N GLU A 124 -4.19 -14.80 4.26
CA GLU A 124 -3.80 -15.81 3.28
C GLU A 124 -2.47 -15.46 2.60
N ILE A 125 -2.31 -14.21 2.15
CA ILE A 125 -1.06 -13.76 1.55
C ILE A 125 0.08 -13.85 2.57
N ALA A 126 -0.14 -13.38 3.79
CA ALA A 126 0.88 -13.44 4.85
C ALA A 126 1.35 -14.88 5.11
N SER A 127 0.45 -15.87 5.02
CA SER A 127 0.82 -17.28 5.19
C SER A 127 1.68 -17.81 4.03
N ARG A 128 1.50 -17.27 2.82
CA ARG A 128 2.25 -17.69 1.63
C ARG A 128 3.65 -17.08 1.53
N VAL A 129 3.86 -15.92 2.14
CA VAL A 129 5.17 -15.25 2.12
C VAL A 129 6.13 -15.83 3.15
N ALA A 130 5.62 -16.55 4.11
CA ALA A 130 6.41 -17.14 5.19
C ALA A 130 7.30 -18.30 4.72
#